data_574397deb9467568098ac9e0550a1a71
#
_entry.id   574397deb9467568098ac9e0550a1a71
#
_cell.length_a   1.000
_cell.length_b   1.000
_cell.length_c   1.000
_cell.angle_alpha   90.00
_cell.angle_beta   90.00
_cell.angle_gamma   90.00
#
_symmetry.space_group_name_H-M   'P 1'
#
loop_
_entity.id
_entity.type
_entity.pdbx_description
1 polymer ?
#
loop_
_entity_poly.entity_id
_entity_poly.type
_entity_poly.pdbx_seq_one_letter_code
_entity_poly.pdbx_strand_id
1 'polypeptide(L)'
;VGGKPIIWHIMQNYAHFGHKDFYLALGYKSEVIKDYFLNYRSLNSDFTVDLASGNITPHQLDPVDWKVTLVDTGNSSMTGGRVKRMKHFIGNETFLLTYGDGVSDIDIEALVDFHRKHGKMVTISAVRPSARFGELEIKGSRVQSFQEKPQLHDGWINGGFFVIEPEFFDLIEGDSTLLERE
;
A
#
# COMPACT_ATOMS: atom_id res chain seq x y z
N VAL A 1 -6.76 8.84 9.32
CA VAL A 1 -6.79 10.20 8.79
C VAL A 1 -8.21 10.48 8.31
N GLY A 2 -8.85 11.61 8.69
CA GLY A 2 -10.20 11.96 8.24
C GLY A 2 -11.28 10.90 8.49
N GLY A 3 -11.19 10.15 9.61
CA GLY A 3 -12.14 9.08 9.97
C GLY A 3 -11.97 7.77 9.19
N LYS A 4 -11.02 7.68 8.28
CA LYS A 4 -10.71 6.47 7.50
C LYS A 4 -9.35 5.89 7.90
N PRO A 5 -9.16 4.55 7.84
CA PRO A 5 -7.86 3.93 8.03
C PRO A 5 -6.90 4.28 6.89
N ILE A 6 -5.59 4.23 7.16
CA ILE A 6 -4.56 4.56 6.16
C ILE A 6 -4.68 3.72 4.88
N ILE A 7 -5.00 2.44 5.01
CA ILE A 7 -5.18 1.54 3.87
C ILE A 7 -6.27 2.03 2.90
N TRP A 8 -7.33 2.66 3.41
CA TRP A 8 -8.37 3.23 2.56
C TRP A 8 -7.84 4.36 1.67
N HIS A 9 -6.96 5.22 2.21
CA HIS A 9 -6.35 6.32 1.45
C HIS A 9 -5.39 5.80 0.37
N ILE A 10 -4.64 4.74 0.68
CA ILE A 10 -3.78 4.06 -0.30
C ILE A 10 -4.64 3.51 -1.45
N MET A 11 -5.70 2.79 -1.13
CA MET A 11 -6.62 2.23 -2.12
C MET A 11 -7.31 3.31 -2.95
N GLN A 12 -7.66 4.45 -2.33
CA GLN A 12 -8.25 5.59 -3.02
C GLN A 12 -7.30 6.17 -4.09
N ASN A 13 -6.00 6.25 -3.80
CA ASN A 13 -5.01 6.68 -4.79
C ASN A 13 -4.99 5.75 -6.01
N TYR A 14 -4.92 4.44 -5.80
CA TYR A 14 -4.98 3.47 -6.90
C TYR A 14 -6.31 3.51 -7.65
N ALA A 15 -7.44 3.64 -6.94
CA ALA A 15 -8.76 3.70 -7.54
C ALA A 15 -8.96 4.95 -8.42
N HIS A 16 -8.30 6.07 -8.09
CA HIS A 16 -8.29 7.28 -8.91
C HIS A 16 -7.73 7.01 -10.31
N PHE A 17 -6.75 6.12 -10.43
CA PHE A 17 -6.16 5.68 -11.70
C PHE A 17 -6.85 4.43 -12.30
N GLY A 18 -8.03 4.04 -11.77
CA GLY A 18 -8.82 2.94 -12.31
C GLY A 18 -8.49 1.55 -11.75
N HIS A 19 -7.52 1.42 -10.86
CA HIS A 19 -7.20 0.15 -10.20
C HIS A 19 -8.11 -0.06 -8.99
N LYS A 20 -9.09 -0.95 -9.12
CA LYS A 20 -10.19 -1.14 -8.15
C LYS A 20 -10.31 -2.56 -7.60
N ASP A 21 -9.46 -3.47 -8.04
CA ASP A 21 -9.38 -4.84 -7.54
C ASP A 21 -8.17 -4.97 -6.60
N PHE A 22 -8.45 -5.12 -5.32
CA PHE A 22 -7.45 -5.06 -4.26
C PHE A 22 -7.31 -6.39 -3.55
N TYR A 23 -6.06 -6.76 -3.30
CA TYR A 23 -5.70 -7.96 -2.55
C TYR A 23 -4.88 -7.56 -1.33
N LEU A 24 -5.40 -7.78 -0.15
CA LEU A 24 -4.74 -7.42 1.11
C LEU A 24 -4.09 -8.65 1.74
N ALA A 25 -2.76 -8.67 1.78
CA ALA A 25 -1.98 -9.72 2.43
C ALA A 25 -1.95 -9.48 3.94
N LEU A 26 -2.83 -10.15 4.67
CA LEU A 26 -3.05 -9.94 6.10
C LEU A 26 -2.19 -10.87 6.97
N GLY A 27 -1.84 -10.40 8.15
CA GLY A 27 -1.13 -11.14 9.18
C GLY A 27 -1.61 -10.75 10.57
N TYR A 28 -0.71 -10.23 11.40
CA TYR A 28 -1.04 -9.77 12.75
C TYR A 28 -2.23 -8.79 12.74
N LYS A 29 -3.19 -9.02 13.63
CA LYS A 29 -4.45 -8.26 13.74
C LYS A 29 -5.28 -8.23 12.44
N SER A 30 -5.23 -9.30 11.66
CA SER A 30 -6.03 -9.44 10.43
C SER A 30 -7.53 -9.25 10.67
N GLU A 31 -8.01 -9.65 11.84
CA GLU A 31 -9.42 -9.52 12.25
C GLU A 31 -9.90 -8.07 12.24
N VAL A 32 -9.06 -7.11 12.64
CA VAL A 32 -9.41 -5.68 12.66
C VAL A 32 -9.66 -5.15 11.23
N ILE A 33 -8.82 -5.57 10.29
CA ILE A 33 -8.98 -5.17 8.88
C ILE A 33 -10.18 -5.88 8.26
N LYS A 34 -10.37 -7.17 8.55
CA LYS A 34 -11.54 -7.93 8.08
C LYS A 34 -12.84 -7.32 8.60
N ASP A 35 -12.89 -6.97 9.88
CA ASP A 35 -14.06 -6.36 10.49
C ASP A 35 -14.40 -5.01 9.86
N TYR A 36 -13.40 -4.18 9.58
CA TYR A 36 -13.59 -2.91 8.87
C TYR A 36 -14.24 -3.10 7.49
N PHE A 37 -13.75 -4.03 6.67
CA PHE A 37 -14.29 -4.24 5.32
C PHE A 37 -15.63 -4.98 5.33
N LEU A 38 -15.85 -5.91 6.26
CA LEU A 38 -17.14 -6.57 6.44
C LEU A 38 -18.24 -5.57 6.83
N ASN A 39 -17.91 -4.60 7.67
CA ASN A 39 -18.83 -3.57 8.15
C ASN A 39 -18.73 -2.28 7.33
N TYR A 40 -18.02 -2.28 6.19
CA TYR A 40 -17.70 -1.07 5.43
C TYR A 40 -18.96 -0.23 5.12
N ARG A 41 -20.03 -0.86 4.69
CA ARG A 41 -21.30 -0.18 4.38
C ARG A 41 -21.89 0.52 5.60
N SER A 42 -22.02 -0.20 6.71
CA SER A 42 -22.57 0.34 7.96
C SER A 42 -21.70 1.45 8.57
N LEU A 43 -20.38 1.33 8.43
CA LEU A 43 -19.44 2.35 8.92
C LEU A 43 -19.40 3.63 8.07
N ASN A 44 -19.93 3.58 6.85
CA ASN A 44 -19.82 4.67 5.86
C ASN A 44 -21.16 5.14 5.31
N SER A 45 -22.29 4.78 5.94
CA SER A 45 -23.62 5.25 5.56
C SER A 45 -24.50 5.45 6.78
N ASP A 46 -25.49 6.31 6.65
CA ASP A 46 -26.60 6.34 7.58
C ASP A 46 -27.52 5.14 7.34
N PHE A 47 -28.06 4.57 8.40
CA PHE A 47 -28.95 3.41 8.27
C PHE A 47 -29.96 3.36 9.42
N THR A 48 -31.07 2.68 9.19
CA THR A 48 -32.06 2.31 10.21
C THR A 48 -31.92 0.82 10.54
N VAL A 49 -31.94 0.49 11.83
CA VAL A 49 -32.03 -0.90 12.29
C VAL A 49 -33.42 -1.13 12.85
N ASP A 50 -34.14 -2.10 12.32
CA ASP A 50 -35.34 -2.64 12.96
C ASP A 50 -34.91 -3.68 14.01
N LEU A 51 -34.99 -3.32 15.28
CA LEU A 51 -34.56 -4.20 16.38
C LEU A 51 -35.44 -5.44 16.55
N ALA A 52 -36.67 -5.44 16.05
CA ALA A 52 -37.55 -6.59 16.14
C ALA A 52 -37.21 -7.67 15.09
N SER A 53 -36.85 -7.26 13.89
CA SER A 53 -36.53 -8.16 12.79
C SER A 53 -35.02 -8.34 12.55
N GLY A 54 -34.19 -7.42 13.07
CA GLY A 54 -32.75 -7.34 12.78
C GLY A 54 -32.40 -6.78 11.39
N ASN A 55 -33.39 -6.30 10.65
CA ASN A 55 -33.16 -5.77 9.31
C ASN A 55 -32.45 -4.42 9.35
N ILE A 56 -31.49 -4.22 8.43
CA ILE A 56 -30.74 -2.99 8.26
C ILE A 56 -31.13 -2.37 6.92
N THR A 57 -31.56 -1.12 6.94
CA THR A 57 -31.89 -0.33 5.74
C THR A 57 -30.93 0.83 5.61
N PRO A 58 -29.96 0.81 4.68
CA PRO A 58 -29.06 1.94 4.46
C PRO A 58 -29.80 3.08 3.76
N HIS A 59 -29.45 4.35 4.10
CA HIS A 59 -30.10 5.54 3.55
C HIS A 59 -29.27 6.21 2.46
N GLN A 60 -28.05 6.59 2.74
CA GLN A 60 -27.16 7.18 1.75
C GLN A 60 -25.92 6.34 1.62
N LEU A 61 -25.59 5.92 0.42
CA LEU A 61 -24.38 5.22 0.07
C LEU A 61 -23.65 6.08 -0.95
N ASP A 62 -22.45 6.52 -0.61
CA ASP A 62 -21.45 6.83 -1.63
C ASP A 62 -20.81 5.49 -2.05
N PRO A 63 -21.29 4.85 -3.12
CA PRO A 63 -20.82 3.53 -3.48
C PRO A 63 -19.38 3.63 -3.98
N VAL A 64 -18.45 3.02 -3.27
CA VAL A 64 -17.16 2.66 -3.86
C VAL A 64 -17.34 1.33 -4.60
N ASP A 65 -16.86 1.28 -5.81
CA ASP A 65 -16.94 0.11 -6.70
C ASP A 65 -15.66 -0.75 -6.62
N TRP A 66 -15.07 -0.81 -5.42
CA TRP A 66 -13.86 -1.58 -5.17
C TRP A 66 -14.19 -3.02 -4.83
N LYS A 67 -13.39 -3.93 -5.35
CA LYS A 67 -13.38 -5.32 -4.93
C LYS A 67 -12.16 -5.56 -4.05
N VAL A 68 -12.39 -6.08 -2.85
CA VAL A 68 -11.35 -6.26 -1.85
C VAL A 68 -11.29 -7.72 -1.42
N THR A 69 -10.18 -8.36 -1.70
CA THR A 69 -9.89 -9.73 -1.28
C THR A 69 -8.95 -9.72 -0.08
N LEU A 70 -9.39 -10.30 1.02
CA LEU A 70 -8.68 -10.33 2.30
C LEU A 70 -8.05 -11.70 2.51
N VAL A 71 -6.74 -11.80 2.34
CA VAL A 71 -6.02 -13.07 2.36
C VAL A 71 -5.19 -13.17 3.63
N ASP A 72 -5.41 -14.22 4.42
CA ASP A 72 -4.54 -14.54 5.54
C ASP A 72 -3.22 -15.14 5.01
N THR A 73 -2.15 -14.39 5.15
CA THR A 73 -0.81 -14.81 4.73
C THR A 73 0.05 -15.30 5.89
N GLY A 74 -0.54 -15.47 7.07
CA GLY A 74 0.13 -15.96 8.28
C GLY A 74 0.86 -14.87 9.06
N ASN A 75 0.97 -15.09 10.38
CA ASN A 75 1.61 -14.12 11.28
C ASN A 75 3.14 -14.06 11.11
N SER A 76 3.76 -15.17 10.75
CA SER A 76 5.22 -15.31 10.69
C SER A 76 5.81 -15.15 9.30
N SER A 77 4.98 -14.94 8.28
CA SER A 77 5.47 -14.73 6.92
C SER A 77 6.12 -13.36 6.78
N MET A 78 7.29 -13.33 6.16
CA MET A 78 8.00 -12.10 5.80
C MET A 78 7.40 -11.46 4.54
N THR A 79 7.89 -10.28 4.15
CA THR A 79 7.32 -9.47 3.05
C THR A 79 7.25 -10.25 1.73
N GLY A 80 8.34 -10.90 1.31
CA GLY A 80 8.37 -11.75 0.12
C GLY A 80 7.43 -12.96 0.24
N GLY A 81 7.44 -13.63 1.40
CA GLY A 81 6.55 -14.77 1.65
C GLY A 81 5.07 -14.40 1.52
N ARG A 82 4.66 -13.23 2.00
CA ARG A 82 3.30 -12.73 1.82
C ARG A 82 2.97 -12.53 0.35
N VAL A 83 3.87 -11.91 -0.40
CA VAL A 83 3.71 -11.73 -1.85
C VAL A 83 3.57 -13.09 -2.54
N LYS A 84 4.43 -14.06 -2.24
CA LYS A 84 4.34 -15.42 -2.82
C LYS A 84 2.97 -16.07 -2.60
N ARG A 85 2.39 -15.93 -1.43
CA ARG A 85 1.06 -16.48 -1.10
C ARG A 85 -0.07 -15.83 -1.89
N MET A 86 0.15 -14.65 -2.48
CA MET A 86 -0.82 -13.99 -3.34
C MET A 86 -0.87 -14.56 -4.77
N LYS A 87 0.15 -15.34 -5.20
CA LYS A 87 0.22 -15.92 -6.56
C LYS A 87 -1.08 -16.59 -7.01
N HIS A 88 -1.74 -17.32 -6.11
CA HIS A 88 -2.99 -18.02 -6.43
C HIS A 88 -4.14 -17.06 -6.80
N PHE A 89 -4.16 -15.87 -6.21
CA PHE A 89 -5.21 -14.88 -6.45
C PHE A 89 -4.90 -13.97 -7.64
N ILE A 90 -3.63 -13.62 -7.83
CA ILE A 90 -3.16 -12.71 -8.88
C ILE A 90 -3.02 -13.44 -10.22
N GLY A 91 -2.63 -14.74 -10.18
CA GLY A 91 -2.44 -15.54 -11.40
C GLY A 91 -1.21 -15.12 -12.19
N ASN A 92 -1.38 -14.93 -13.49
CA ASN A 92 -0.32 -14.60 -14.43
C ASN A 92 -0.43 -13.16 -14.97
N GLU A 93 -0.95 -12.25 -14.16
CA GLU A 93 -1.09 -10.85 -14.55
C GLU A 93 -0.01 -9.99 -13.92
N THR A 94 0.42 -8.95 -14.65
CA THR A 94 1.23 -7.85 -14.07
C THR A 94 0.44 -7.22 -12.94
N PHE A 95 1.07 -6.99 -11.80
CA PHE A 95 0.38 -6.44 -10.62
C PHE A 95 1.12 -5.27 -10.00
N LEU A 96 0.35 -4.47 -9.30
CA LEU A 96 0.84 -3.36 -8.51
C LEU A 96 0.99 -3.80 -7.05
N LEU A 97 2.12 -3.47 -6.44
CA LEU A 97 2.39 -3.77 -5.04
C LEU A 97 2.73 -2.49 -4.29
N THR A 98 2.21 -2.38 -3.07
CA THR A 98 2.59 -1.30 -2.13
C THR A 98 2.57 -1.79 -0.70
N TYR A 99 3.24 -1.06 0.19
CA TYR A 99 3.13 -1.26 1.63
C TYR A 99 1.80 -0.68 2.14
N GLY A 100 1.31 -1.22 3.26
CA GLY A 100 0.02 -0.85 3.83
C GLY A 100 0.04 0.36 4.78
N ASP A 101 1.18 1.03 4.91
CA ASP A 101 1.44 2.07 5.92
C ASP A 101 1.99 3.39 5.35
N GLY A 102 2.18 3.48 4.03
CA GLY A 102 2.67 4.66 3.34
C GLY A 102 1.67 5.23 2.34
N VAL A 103 1.36 6.52 2.45
CA VAL A 103 0.57 7.28 1.46
C VAL A 103 1.51 8.16 0.63
N SER A 104 1.20 8.30 -0.64
CA SER A 104 1.94 9.14 -1.58
C SER A 104 0.98 9.75 -2.60
N ASP A 105 1.43 10.78 -3.28
CA ASP A 105 0.79 11.41 -4.43
C ASP A 105 1.37 10.93 -5.77
N ILE A 106 1.97 9.74 -5.78
CA ILE A 106 2.58 9.16 -6.98
C ILE A 106 1.55 8.97 -8.10
N ASP A 107 1.95 9.32 -9.30
CA ASP A 107 1.20 9.03 -10.53
C ASP A 107 1.37 7.55 -10.89
N ILE A 108 0.34 6.76 -10.60
CA ILE A 108 0.34 5.30 -10.83
C ILE A 108 0.31 4.99 -12.34
N GLU A 109 -0.38 5.80 -13.14
CA GLU A 109 -0.43 5.60 -14.59
C GLU A 109 0.96 5.81 -15.22
N ALA A 110 1.66 6.87 -14.84
CA ALA A 110 3.02 7.12 -15.27
C ALA A 110 4.00 6.00 -14.86
N LEU A 111 3.81 5.43 -13.64
CA LEU A 111 4.62 4.30 -13.16
C LEU A 111 4.39 3.04 -14.00
N VAL A 112 3.13 2.73 -14.32
CA VAL A 112 2.74 1.58 -15.18
C VAL A 112 3.25 1.77 -16.60
N ASP A 113 3.11 2.96 -17.17
CA ASP A 113 3.59 3.27 -18.50
C ASP A 113 5.13 3.18 -18.60
N PHE A 114 5.84 3.64 -17.57
CA PHE A 114 7.28 3.47 -17.49
C PHE A 114 7.67 2.00 -17.47
N HIS A 115 6.99 1.18 -16.66
CA HIS A 115 7.19 -0.25 -16.57
C HIS A 115 7.02 -0.93 -17.94
N ARG A 116 5.92 -0.68 -18.63
CA ARG A 116 5.63 -1.23 -19.96
C ARG A 116 6.70 -0.86 -21.00
N LYS A 117 7.21 0.36 -20.94
CA LYS A 117 8.23 0.86 -21.89
C LYS A 117 9.58 0.17 -21.77
N HIS A 118 10.05 -0.12 -20.56
CA HIS A 118 11.36 -0.75 -20.38
C HIS A 118 11.32 -2.28 -20.39
N GLY A 119 10.14 -2.91 -20.17
CA GLY A 119 9.94 -4.36 -20.24
C GLY A 119 10.77 -5.18 -19.25
N LYS A 120 11.08 -4.63 -18.08
CA LYS A 120 11.79 -5.36 -17.01
C LYS A 120 10.78 -5.96 -16.05
N MET A 121 11.20 -6.99 -15.32
CA MET A 121 10.36 -7.74 -14.38
C MET A 121 9.80 -6.88 -13.25
N VAL A 122 10.54 -5.89 -12.77
CA VAL A 122 10.16 -5.04 -11.63
C VAL A 122 10.46 -3.58 -11.93
N THR A 123 9.50 -2.73 -11.62
CA THR A 123 9.67 -1.28 -11.50
C THR A 123 9.41 -0.86 -10.07
N ILE A 124 10.25 -0.01 -9.53
CA ILE A 124 10.11 0.55 -8.18
C ILE A 124 10.11 2.07 -8.25
N SER A 125 9.21 2.70 -7.51
CA SER A 125 9.28 4.15 -7.31
C SER A 125 10.48 4.51 -6.44
N ALA A 126 11.21 5.53 -6.83
CA ALA A 126 12.31 6.07 -6.05
C ALA A 126 11.99 7.49 -5.62
N VAL A 127 12.19 7.80 -4.35
CA VAL A 127 11.91 9.11 -3.78
C VAL A 127 13.13 9.66 -3.03
N ARG A 128 13.21 10.97 -2.96
CA ARG A 128 14.17 11.67 -2.09
C ARG A 128 13.47 12.07 -0.81
N PRO A 129 13.82 11.48 0.34
CA PRO A 129 13.17 11.84 1.59
C PRO A 129 13.58 13.23 2.03
N SER A 130 12.68 13.95 2.70
CA SER A 130 13.06 15.13 3.48
C SER A 130 13.83 14.68 4.71
N ALA A 131 14.81 15.47 5.14
CA ALA A 131 15.46 15.24 6.42
C ALA A 131 14.43 15.30 7.56
N ARG A 132 14.54 14.39 8.53
CA ARG A 132 13.64 14.40 9.70
C ARG A 132 13.93 15.56 10.64
N PHE A 133 15.18 16.05 10.63
CA PHE A 133 15.70 17.10 11.49
C PHE A 133 16.40 18.16 10.66
N GLY A 134 16.67 19.31 11.28
CA GLY A 134 17.52 20.34 10.68
C GLY A 134 18.96 19.83 10.50
N GLU A 135 19.57 20.15 9.38
CA GLU A 135 20.98 19.87 9.11
C GLU A 135 21.86 21.03 9.54
N LEU A 136 23.00 20.69 10.13
CA LEU A 136 24.01 21.63 10.57
C LEU A 136 25.30 21.41 9.78
N GLU A 137 25.77 22.42 9.11
CA GLU A 137 27.15 22.45 8.61
C GLU A 137 28.07 22.99 9.70
N ILE A 138 28.99 22.15 10.18
CA ILE A 138 29.89 22.49 11.29
C ILE A 138 31.34 22.55 10.79
N LYS A 139 32.00 23.67 11.06
CA LYS A 139 33.43 23.84 10.80
C LYS A 139 34.16 24.13 12.13
N GLY A 140 34.96 23.15 12.55
CA GLY A 140 35.57 23.19 13.90
C GLY A 140 34.49 23.11 14.98
N SER A 141 34.40 24.15 15.82
CA SER A 141 33.38 24.29 16.89
C SER A 141 32.25 25.27 16.52
N ARG A 142 32.18 25.72 15.27
CA ARG A 142 31.19 26.72 14.84
C ARG A 142 30.23 26.16 13.84
N VAL A 143 28.93 26.42 14.03
CA VAL A 143 27.88 26.17 13.04
C VAL A 143 28.02 27.24 11.96
N GLN A 144 28.21 26.78 10.69
CA GLN A 144 28.30 27.65 9.52
C GLN A 144 26.92 27.90 8.90
N SER A 145 26.10 26.87 8.83
CA SER A 145 24.75 26.97 8.33
C SER A 145 23.81 26.04 9.08
N PHE A 146 22.55 26.41 9.10
CA PHE A 146 21.43 25.60 9.59
C PHE A 146 20.33 25.58 8.53
N GLN A 147 19.88 24.41 8.15
CA GLN A 147 18.74 24.23 7.24
C GLN A 147 17.70 23.33 7.92
N GLU A 148 16.52 23.87 8.13
CA GLU A 148 15.41 23.09 8.70
C GLU A 148 14.85 22.15 7.66
N LYS A 149 14.92 20.84 7.93
CA LYS A 149 14.37 19.76 7.09
C LYS A 149 14.69 19.90 5.59
N PRO A 150 15.95 20.06 5.21
CA PRO A 150 16.31 20.15 3.80
C PRO A 150 15.95 18.83 3.09
N GLN A 151 15.74 18.88 1.78
CA GLN A 151 15.75 17.64 0.99
C GLN A 151 17.18 17.07 1.06
N LEU A 152 17.29 15.80 1.41
CA LEU A 152 18.60 15.12 1.38
C LEU A 152 19.14 15.18 -0.06
N HIS A 153 20.30 15.80 -0.23
CA HIS A 153 20.90 16.00 -1.54
C HIS A 153 21.38 14.68 -2.16
N ASP A 154 21.74 13.70 -1.33
CA ASP A 154 22.31 12.43 -1.75
C ASP A 154 21.44 11.25 -1.34
N GLY A 155 21.08 10.44 -2.33
CA GLY A 155 20.41 9.16 -2.13
C GLY A 155 18.94 9.14 -2.54
N TRP A 156 18.60 8.07 -3.23
CA TRP A 156 17.23 7.66 -3.49
C TRP A 156 16.86 6.54 -2.55
N ILE A 157 15.65 6.54 -2.06
CA ILE A 157 15.11 5.44 -1.25
C ILE A 157 13.93 4.79 -1.96
N ASN A 158 13.61 3.58 -1.54
CA ASN A 158 12.41 2.87 -1.95
C ASN A 158 11.17 3.70 -1.57
N GLY A 159 10.40 4.12 -2.59
CA GLY A 159 9.16 4.87 -2.42
C GLY A 159 7.95 4.00 -2.09
N GLY A 160 8.10 2.67 -2.09
CA GLY A 160 7.07 1.73 -1.65
C GLY A 160 5.98 1.41 -2.66
N PHE A 161 6.15 1.83 -3.92
CA PHE A 161 5.21 1.52 -5.01
C PHE A 161 5.94 0.78 -6.12
N PHE A 162 5.37 -0.35 -6.51
CA PHE A 162 5.99 -1.28 -7.46
C PHE A 162 5.02 -1.66 -8.57
N VAL A 163 5.57 -1.97 -9.75
CA VAL A 163 4.90 -2.73 -10.81
C VAL A 163 5.72 -3.99 -11.04
N ILE A 164 5.09 -5.14 -11.01
CA ILE A 164 5.77 -6.44 -10.95
C ILE A 164 5.13 -7.39 -11.96
N GLU A 165 5.97 -8.05 -12.75
CA GLU A 165 5.56 -9.14 -13.62
C GLU A 165 5.37 -10.45 -12.85
N PRO A 166 4.44 -11.33 -13.27
CA PRO A 166 4.09 -12.53 -12.52
C PRO A 166 5.25 -13.54 -12.35
N GLU A 167 6.25 -13.51 -13.24
CA GLU A 167 7.44 -14.35 -13.13
C GLU A 167 8.24 -14.09 -11.86
N PHE A 168 8.06 -12.91 -11.26
CA PHE A 168 8.70 -12.55 -9.99
C PHE A 168 8.34 -13.52 -8.84
N PHE A 169 7.15 -14.11 -8.86
CA PHE A 169 6.77 -15.11 -7.87
C PHE A 169 7.71 -16.31 -7.81
N ASP A 170 8.33 -16.66 -8.92
CA ASP A 170 9.22 -17.82 -9.02
C ASP A 170 10.60 -17.55 -8.42
N LEU A 171 10.96 -16.28 -8.22
CA LEU A 171 12.19 -15.87 -7.52
C LEU A 171 12.04 -15.90 -5.99
N ILE A 172 10.83 -15.89 -5.47
CA ILE A 172 10.59 -15.91 -4.03
C ILE A 172 10.70 -17.36 -3.53
N GLU A 173 11.64 -17.64 -2.63
CA GLU A 173 11.87 -19.01 -2.14
C GLU A 173 10.73 -19.51 -1.24
N GLY A 174 10.32 -18.69 -0.25
CA GLY A 174 9.29 -19.11 0.72
C GLY A 174 8.89 -18.01 1.71
N ASP A 175 8.29 -18.47 2.81
CA ASP A 175 7.72 -17.57 3.84
C ASP A 175 8.76 -16.70 4.55
N SER A 176 10.02 -17.13 4.60
CA SER A 176 11.13 -16.39 5.24
C SER A 176 11.76 -15.33 4.35
N THR A 177 11.40 -15.28 3.06
CA THR A 177 11.95 -14.32 2.10
C THR A 177 11.58 -12.90 2.47
N LEU A 178 12.57 -12.02 2.56
CA LEU A 178 12.43 -10.57 2.70
C LEU A 178 12.49 -9.94 1.31
N LEU A 179 11.41 -9.32 0.86
CA LEU A 179 11.30 -8.72 -0.47
C LEU A 179 12.41 -7.71 -0.78
N GLU A 180 12.94 -7.06 0.25
CA GLU A 180 13.90 -5.97 0.15
C GLU A 180 15.38 -6.43 0.27
N ARG A 181 15.65 -7.72 0.43
CA ARG A 181 17.00 -8.21 0.76
C ARG A 181 17.51 -9.35 -0.12
N GLU A 182 16.66 -9.93 -0.94
CA GLU A 182 16.99 -11.14 -1.72
C GLU A 182 16.74 -10.94 -3.22
#